data_ddba1ff964e8d63615a29f322f6cb0d5
#
_entry.id   ddba1ff964e8d63615a29f322f6cb0d5
#
_cell.length_a   1.000
_cell.length_b   1.000
_cell.length_c   1.000
_cell.angle_alpha   90.00
_cell.angle_beta   90.00
_cell.angle_gamma   90.00
#
_symmetry.space_group_name_H-M   'P 1'
#
loop_
_entity.id
_entity.type
_entity.pdbx_description
1 polymer ?
#
loop_
_entity_poly.entity_id
_entity_poly.type
_entity_poly.pdbx_seq_one_letter_code
_entity_poly.pdbx_strand_id
1 'polypeptide(L)'
;MKTTAFTKTYAGRTVADLPTLEIPEGAVTAVIGANGSGKSTMAKVLAGIEAADGNVRPLKDVRVGYLPQKPFAFRMTVEQNIALNGGDEAQRSALMEALGLLSLRRSRAKRLSGGETAKMALARILSGQYDLLILDEPTAAMDMESTLAAEKLIAEHCERTGCAVLLITHSLQQARRLAREVWYLENGRLLEQGRAETVLSAPTQDATARFLEFYGL
;
A
#
# COMPACT_ATOMS: atom_id res chain seq x y z
N MET A 1 -12.95 -9.07 -2.39
CA MET A 1 -12.26 -10.22 -3.08
C MET A 1 -11.66 -11.16 -2.06
N LYS A 2 -11.31 -12.40 -2.48
CA LYS A 2 -10.80 -13.44 -1.57
C LYS A 2 -9.52 -14.04 -2.11
N THR A 3 -8.48 -14.20 -1.24
CA THR A 3 -7.25 -14.90 -1.61
C THR A 3 -7.36 -16.40 -1.31
N THR A 4 -6.49 -17.22 -1.89
CA THR A 4 -6.18 -18.52 -1.32
C THR A 4 -5.11 -18.40 -0.25
N ALA A 5 -5.07 -19.36 0.71
CA ALA A 5 -3.99 -19.45 1.67
C ALA A 5 -2.64 -19.68 0.97
N PHE A 6 -1.57 -19.13 1.51
CA PHE A 6 -0.22 -19.30 0.95
C PHE A 6 0.87 -19.17 2.00
N THR A 7 2.01 -19.78 1.71
CA THR A 7 3.25 -19.65 2.44
C THR A 7 4.34 -19.07 1.55
N LYS A 8 5.31 -18.41 2.18
CA LYS A 8 6.54 -17.99 1.51
C LYS A 8 7.74 -18.24 2.41
N THR A 9 8.68 -19.03 1.90
CA THR A 9 9.89 -19.44 2.60
C THR A 9 11.12 -18.94 1.85
N TYR A 10 12.11 -18.43 2.57
CA TYR A 10 13.44 -18.10 2.06
C TYR A 10 14.49 -18.84 2.90
N ALA A 11 15.39 -19.56 2.22
CA ALA A 11 16.48 -20.30 2.86
C ALA A 11 16.03 -21.14 4.06
N GLY A 12 14.90 -21.84 3.95
CA GLY A 12 14.35 -22.69 5.01
C GLY A 12 13.57 -21.95 6.12
N ARG A 13 13.51 -20.62 6.08
CA ARG A 13 12.74 -19.80 7.03
C ARG A 13 11.43 -19.34 6.40
N THR A 14 10.30 -19.72 6.99
CA THR A 14 9.00 -19.19 6.59
C THR A 14 8.88 -17.73 7.03
N VAL A 15 8.62 -16.84 6.04
CA VAL A 15 8.52 -15.38 6.23
C VAL A 15 7.07 -14.92 6.10
N ALA A 16 6.22 -15.66 5.41
CA ALA A 16 4.78 -15.44 5.38
C ALA A 16 4.07 -16.80 5.41
N ASP A 17 3.09 -16.92 6.30
CA ASP A 17 2.20 -18.06 6.45
C ASP A 17 0.79 -17.51 6.70
N LEU A 18 0.05 -17.34 5.62
CA LEU A 18 -1.19 -16.59 5.63
C LEU A 18 -2.37 -17.48 5.24
N PRO A 19 -3.46 -17.40 6.00
CA PRO A 19 -4.70 -18.07 5.67
C PRO A 19 -5.35 -17.44 4.43
N THR A 20 -6.48 -17.94 4.04
CA THR A 20 -7.37 -17.25 3.12
C THR A 20 -7.77 -15.89 3.72
N LEU A 21 -7.56 -14.83 2.95
CA LEU A 21 -7.86 -13.45 3.35
C LEU A 21 -9.06 -12.93 2.58
N GLU A 22 -9.91 -12.17 3.25
CA GLU A 22 -11.01 -11.43 2.61
C GLU A 22 -10.63 -9.96 2.55
N ILE A 23 -10.46 -9.42 1.34
CA ILE A 23 -10.10 -8.03 1.10
C ILE A 23 -11.36 -7.28 0.67
N PRO A 24 -11.89 -6.36 1.49
CA PRO A 24 -13.09 -5.60 1.17
C PRO A 24 -12.88 -4.72 -0.07
N GLU A 25 -13.81 -4.77 -1.00
CA GLU A 25 -13.83 -3.88 -2.17
C GLU A 25 -14.29 -2.48 -1.76
N GLY A 26 -13.78 -1.46 -2.45
CA GLY A 26 -14.10 -0.07 -2.16
C GLY A 26 -13.71 0.36 -0.73
N ALA A 27 -12.72 -0.28 -0.14
CA ALA A 27 -12.26 0.02 1.21
C ALA A 27 -10.73 -0.06 1.32
N VAL A 28 -10.19 0.69 2.26
CA VAL A 28 -8.78 0.63 2.66
C VAL A 28 -8.64 -0.35 3.82
N THR A 29 -7.79 -1.35 3.65
CA THR A 29 -7.33 -2.24 4.73
C THR A 29 -5.89 -1.88 5.07
N ALA A 30 -5.61 -1.45 6.29
CA ALA A 30 -4.25 -1.21 6.73
C ALA A 30 -3.60 -2.51 7.23
N VAL A 31 -2.37 -2.74 6.80
CA VAL A 31 -1.54 -3.85 7.27
C VAL A 31 -0.45 -3.28 8.16
N ILE A 32 -0.53 -3.57 9.46
CA ILE A 32 0.39 -3.08 10.48
C ILE A 32 1.24 -4.23 11.07
N GLY A 33 2.32 -3.90 11.74
CA GLY A 33 3.22 -4.85 12.40
C GLY A 33 4.66 -4.36 12.38
N ALA A 34 5.50 -4.97 13.20
CA ALA A 34 6.91 -4.61 13.32
C ALA A 34 7.69 -4.81 12.00
N ASN A 35 8.87 -4.20 11.91
CA ASN A 35 9.79 -4.45 10.81
C ASN A 35 10.18 -5.94 10.78
N GLY A 36 10.18 -6.54 9.58
CA GLY A 36 10.45 -7.98 9.43
C GLY A 36 9.27 -8.90 9.74
N SER A 37 8.07 -8.38 10.03
CA SER A 37 6.88 -9.21 10.29
C SER A 37 6.28 -9.90 9.04
N GLY A 38 6.83 -9.67 7.84
CA GLY A 38 6.38 -10.32 6.61
C GLY A 38 5.46 -9.48 5.71
N LYS A 39 5.08 -8.24 6.09
CA LYS A 39 4.14 -7.38 5.34
C LYS A 39 4.52 -7.18 3.86
N SER A 40 5.76 -6.74 3.60
CA SER A 40 6.22 -6.51 2.23
C SER A 40 6.36 -7.81 1.43
N THR A 41 6.67 -8.93 2.08
CA THR A 41 6.67 -10.26 1.45
C THR A 41 5.26 -10.66 1.05
N MET A 42 4.29 -10.52 1.96
CA MET A 42 2.87 -10.73 1.65
C MET A 42 2.43 -9.88 0.46
N ALA A 43 2.75 -8.58 0.49
CA ALA A 43 2.43 -7.64 -0.58
C ALA A 43 2.96 -8.08 -1.94
N LYS A 44 4.23 -8.47 -2.02
CA LYS A 44 4.87 -8.93 -3.26
C LYS A 44 4.28 -10.25 -3.78
N VAL A 45 3.92 -11.16 -2.88
CA VAL A 45 3.25 -12.42 -3.26
C VAL A 45 1.85 -12.13 -3.80
N LEU A 46 1.07 -11.28 -3.13
CA LEU A 46 -0.26 -10.87 -3.60
C LEU A 46 -0.19 -10.10 -4.94
N ALA A 47 0.85 -9.29 -5.12
CA ALA A 47 1.10 -8.58 -6.38
C ALA A 47 1.65 -9.48 -7.51
N GLY A 48 1.93 -10.76 -7.24
CA GLY A 48 2.50 -11.68 -8.22
C GLY A 48 3.95 -11.38 -8.61
N ILE A 49 4.65 -10.53 -7.83
CA ILE A 49 6.07 -10.19 -8.03
C ILE A 49 6.96 -11.31 -7.52
N GLU A 50 6.55 -11.96 -6.44
CA GLU A 50 7.21 -13.13 -5.87
C GLU A 50 6.25 -14.33 -5.87
N ALA A 51 6.75 -15.49 -6.26
CA ALA A 51 5.95 -16.70 -6.19
C ALA A 51 5.81 -17.18 -4.74
N ALA A 52 4.60 -17.58 -4.34
CA ALA A 52 4.40 -18.35 -3.11
C ALA A 52 5.00 -19.76 -3.23
N ASP A 53 5.20 -20.42 -2.09
CA ASP A 53 5.64 -21.81 -2.08
C ASP A 53 4.61 -22.69 -2.81
N GLY A 54 5.08 -23.74 -3.49
CA GLY A 54 4.21 -24.60 -4.29
C GLY A 54 3.57 -23.93 -5.51
N ASN A 55 4.09 -22.77 -5.95
CA ASN A 55 3.57 -21.97 -7.07
C ASN A 55 2.08 -21.60 -6.93
N VAL A 56 1.61 -21.45 -5.70
CA VAL A 56 0.25 -20.96 -5.42
C VAL A 56 0.11 -19.53 -5.95
N ARG A 57 -0.99 -19.25 -6.64
CA ARG A 57 -1.41 -17.88 -7.00
C ARG A 57 -2.53 -17.46 -6.07
N PRO A 58 -2.26 -16.62 -5.05
CA PRO A 58 -3.26 -16.24 -4.06
C PRO A 58 -4.45 -15.47 -4.64
N LEU A 59 -4.21 -14.70 -5.69
CA LEU A 59 -5.22 -13.97 -6.46
C LEU A 59 -5.23 -14.44 -7.91
N LYS A 60 -6.42 -14.72 -8.45
CA LYS A 60 -6.63 -15.10 -9.85
C LYS A 60 -7.52 -14.06 -10.51
N ASP A 61 -7.19 -13.71 -11.75
CA ASP A 61 -7.98 -12.81 -12.60
C ASP A 61 -8.24 -11.42 -11.95
N VAL A 62 -7.28 -10.95 -11.11
CA VAL A 62 -7.31 -9.68 -10.41
C VAL A 62 -6.21 -8.79 -10.97
N ARG A 63 -6.55 -7.58 -11.40
CA ARG A 63 -5.58 -6.56 -11.79
C ARG A 63 -5.02 -5.89 -10.55
N VAL A 64 -3.77 -6.23 -10.21
CA VAL A 64 -3.10 -5.71 -9.02
C VAL A 64 -2.13 -4.60 -9.39
N GLY A 65 -2.30 -3.42 -8.78
CA GLY A 65 -1.30 -2.36 -8.76
C GLY A 65 -0.44 -2.48 -7.50
N TYR A 66 0.88 -2.32 -7.64
CA TYR A 66 1.80 -2.36 -6.50
C TYR A 66 2.73 -1.15 -6.49
N LEU A 67 2.71 -0.40 -5.41
CA LEU A 67 3.67 0.67 -5.13
C LEU A 67 4.64 0.17 -4.04
N PRO A 68 5.93 -0.08 -4.38
CA PRO A 68 6.92 -0.53 -3.41
C PRO A 68 7.39 0.61 -2.51
N GLN A 69 7.89 0.28 -1.33
CA GLN A 69 8.46 1.22 -0.36
C GLN A 69 9.58 2.11 -0.96
N LYS A 70 10.37 1.56 -1.89
CA LYS A 70 11.37 2.32 -2.65
C LYS A 70 10.90 2.47 -4.10
N PRO A 71 10.16 3.53 -4.42
CA PRO A 71 9.62 3.72 -5.75
C PRO A 71 10.72 4.04 -6.77
N PHE A 72 10.48 3.62 -8.02
CA PHE A 72 11.41 3.82 -9.12
C PHE A 72 11.01 4.99 -10.01
N ALA A 73 12.00 5.83 -10.39
CA ALA A 73 11.86 6.88 -11.38
C ALA A 73 12.47 6.44 -12.72
N PHE A 74 11.66 6.32 -13.77
CA PHE A 74 12.14 6.02 -15.11
C PHE A 74 12.88 7.22 -15.72
N ARG A 75 13.76 6.98 -16.71
CA ARG A 75 14.59 8.01 -17.38
C ARG A 75 13.78 8.87 -18.36
N MET A 76 12.69 9.46 -17.89
CA MET A 76 11.79 10.34 -18.63
C MET A 76 11.35 11.51 -17.75
N THR A 77 10.47 12.39 -18.23
CA THR A 77 9.93 13.49 -17.42
C THR A 77 8.97 12.99 -16.34
N VAL A 78 8.65 13.85 -15.37
CA VAL A 78 7.64 13.55 -14.34
C VAL A 78 6.30 13.18 -14.97
N GLU A 79 5.82 14.01 -15.88
CA GLU A 79 4.56 13.77 -16.61
C GLU A 79 4.56 12.44 -17.36
N GLN A 80 5.64 12.13 -18.08
CA GLN A 80 5.76 10.86 -18.79
C GLN A 80 5.79 9.66 -17.84
N ASN A 81 6.41 9.80 -16.67
CA ASN A 81 6.38 8.76 -15.62
C ASN A 81 4.95 8.51 -15.14
N ILE A 82 4.18 9.57 -14.87
CA ILE A 82 2.80 9.44 -14.40
C ILE A 82 1.90 8.82 -15.47
N ALA A 83 2.12 9.16 -16.74
CA ALA A 83 1.34 8.66 -17.88
C ALA A 83 1.52 7.15 -18.16
N LEU A 84 2.52 6.48 -17.57
CA LEU A 84 2.80 5.06 -17.85
C LEU A 84 1.64 4.12 -17.49
N ASN A 85 0.84 4.46 -16.50
CA ASN A 85 -0.27 3.62 -16.05
C ASN A 85 -1.64 4.07 -16.60
N GLY A 86 -1.67 5.03 -17.53
CA GLY A 86 -2.88 5.51 -18.15
C GLY A 86 -3.42 6.81 -17.54
N GLY A 87 -4.73 6.88 -17.39
CA GLY A 87 -5.44 8.11 -17.04
C GLY A 87 -5.46 9.13 -18.19
N ASP A 88 -6.44 10.00 -18.21
CA ASP A 88 -6.46 11.14 -19.14
C ASP A 88 -5.56 12.29 -18.64
N GLU A 89 -5.41 13.31 -19.47
CA GLU A 89 -4.56 14.47 -19.14
C GLU A 89 -5.11 15.25 -17.94
N ALA A 90 -6.43 15.38 -17.83
CA ALA A 90 -7.08 16.11 -16.75
C ALA A 90 -6.84 15.42 -15.41
N GLN A 91 -7.01 14.10 -15.34
CA GLN A 91 -6.73 13.30 -14.14
C GLN A 91 -5.26 13.41 -13.74
N ARG A 92 -4.34 13.25 -14.67
CA ARG A 92 -2.90 13.35 -14.37
C ARG A 92 -2.51 14.74 -13.90
N SER A 93 -3.07 15.78 -14.49
CA SER A 93 -2.84 17.17 -14.08
C SER A 93 -3.35 17.43 -12.66
N ALA A 94 -4.55 16.96 -12.32
CA ALA A 94 -5.12 17.07 -10.97
C ALA A 94 -4.26 16.34 -9.93
N LEU A 95 -3.76 15.15 -10.24
CA LEU A 95 -2.84 14.40 -9.35
C LEU A 95 -1.52 15.15 -9.14
N MET A 96 -0.96 15.74 -10.22
CA MET A 96 0.27 16.56 -10.11
C MET A 96 0.04 17.82 -9.28
N GLU A 97 -1.10 18.48 -9.44
CA GLU A 97 -1.45 19.66 -8.67
C GLU A 97 -1.59 19.34 -7.18
N ALA A 98 -2.39 18.33 -6.85
CA ALA A 98 -2.64 17.93 -5.46
C ALA A 98 -1.37 17.47 -4.72
N LEU A 99 -0.38 16.93 -5.45
CA LEU A 99 0.90 16.49 -4.89
C LEU A 99 2.02 17.54 -5.04
N GLY A 100 1.73 18.76 -5.52
CA GLY A 100 2.72 19.83 -5.69
C GLY A 100 3.79 19.55 -6.76
N LEU A 101 3.45 18.79 -7.81
CA LEU A 101 4.38 18.37 -8.87
C LEU A 101 4.26 19.17 -10.16
N LEU A 102 3.31 20.13 -10.28
CA LEU A 102 3.06 20.86 -11.53
C LEU A 102 4.30 21.60 -12.02
N SER A 103 5.04 22.27 -11.14
CA SER A 103 6.28 22.99 -11.49
C SER A 103 7.38 22.06 -11.99
N LEU A 104 7.31 20.77 -11.63
CA LEU A 104 8.27 19.74 -11.99
C LEU A 104 7.82 18.91 -13.20
N ARG A 105 6.66 19.19 -13.79
CA ARG A 105 6.04 18.42 -14.87
C ARG A 105 7.02 18.01 -15.97
N ARG A 106 7.85 18.93 -16.44
CA ARG A 106 8.83 18.73 -17.51
C ARG A 106 10.24 18.35 -17.02
N SER A 107 10.44 18.31 -15.71
CA SER A 107 11.73 17.93 -15.12
C SER A 107 12.04 16.45 -15.35
N ARG A 108 13.33 16.12 -15.46
CA ARG A 108 13.79 14.73 -15.51
C ARG A 108 13.53 14.07 -14.17
N ALA A 109 12.75 13.00 -14.14
CA ALA A 109 12.35 12.33 -12.90
C ALA A 109 13.55 11.82 -12.04
N LYS A 110 14.69 11.54 -12.67
CA LYS A 110 15.91 11.15 -11.95
C LYS A 110 16.56 12.28 -11.14
N ARG A 111 16.11 13.51 -11.29
CA ARG A 111 16.61 14.66 -10.51
C ARG A 111 15.73 14.98 -9.30
N LEU A 112 14.64 14.26 -9.13
CA LEU A 112 13.72 14.44 -8.02
C LEU A 112 14.36 14.00 -6.71
N SER A 113 14.01 14.70 -5.64
CA SER A 113 14.26 14.26 -4.25
C SER A 113 13.51 12.94 -3.95
N GLY A 114 13.81 12.32 -2.82
CA GLY A 114 13.11 11.11 -2.38
C GLY A 114 11.60 11.33 -2.22
N GLY A 115 11.20 12.44 -1.58
CA GLY A 115 9.79 12.80 -1.40
C GLY A 115 9.08 13.09 -2.71
N GLU A 116 9.69 13.86 -3.62
CA GLU A 116 9.12 14.12 -4.95
C GLU A 116 9.01 12.84 -5.79
N THR A 117 9.96 11.93 -5.66
CA THR A 117 9.91 10.60 -6.31
C THR A 117 8.74 9.77 -5.77
N ALA A 118 8.53 9.78 -4.45
CA ALA A 118 7.39 9.09 -3.83
C ALA A 118 6.05 9.67 -4.30
N LYS A 119 5.91 11.01 -4.32
CA LYS A 119 4.73 11.71 -4.85
C LYS A 119 4.46 11.35 -6.32
N MET A 120 5.48 11.41 -7.18
CA MET A 120 5.37 11.05 -8.59
C MET A 120 4.95 9.58 -8.77
N ALA A 121 5.52 8.66 -7.99
CA ALA A 121 5.18 7.25 -8.07
C ALA A 121 3.75 6.97 -7.57
N LEU A 122 3.29 7.70 -6.54
CA LEU A 122 1.90 7.66 -6.09
C LEU A 122 0.97 8.19 -7.18
N ALA A 123 1.25 9.36 -7.78
CA ALA A 123 0.48 9.88 -8.90
C ALA A 123 0.40 8.88 -10.07
N ARG A 124 1.53 8.24 -10.41
CA ARG A 124 1.60 7.22 -11.45
C ARG A 124 0.70 6.02 -11.14
N ILE A 125 0.71 5.50 -9.91
CA ILE A 125 -0.11 4.35 -9.58
C ILE A 125 -1.60 4.72 -9.54
N LEU A 126 -1.96 5.89 -9.01
CA LEU A 126 -3.34 6.36 -8.92
C LEU A 126 -3.94 6.78 -10.28
N SER A 127 -3.12 6.97 -11.32
CA SER A 127 -3.62 7.19 -12.69
C SER A 127 -4.09 5.91 -13.37
N GLY A 128 -3.74 4.73 -12.85
CA GLY A 128 -4.15 3.42 -13.38
C GLY A 128 -5.51 2.96 -12.87
N GLN A 129 -5.95 1.82 -13.41
CA GLN A 129 -7.18 1.13 -12.99
C GLN A 129 -6.83 -0.28 -12.50
N TYR A 130 -7.23 -0.59 -11.29
CA TYR A 130 -6.94 -1.84 -10.60
C TYR A 130 -8.16 -2.35 -9.87
N ASP A 131 -8.21 -3.65 -9.64
CA ASP A 131 -9.19 -4.28 -8.76
C ASP A 131 -8.65 -4.27 -7.31
N LEU A 132 -7.31 -4.40 -7.16
CA LEU A 132 -6.58 -4.28 -5.91
C LEU A 132 -5.36 -3.36 -6.07
N LEU A 133 -5.23 -2.40 -5.19
CA LEU A 133 -4.07 -1.52 -5.09
C LEU A 133 -3.31 -1.81 -3.79
N ILE A 134 -2.05 -2.20 -3.89
CA ILE A 134 -1.18 -2.47 -2.75
C ILE A 134 -0.15 -1.35 -2.66
N LEU A 135 -0.15 -0.65 -1.53
CA LEU A 135 0.72 0.49 -1.26
C LEU A 135 1.63 0.17 -0.07
N ASP A 136 2.93 -0.02 -0.34
CA ASP A 136 3.91 -0.37 0.69
C ASP A 136 4.64 0.90 1.17
N GLU A 137 4.22 1.43 2.31
CA GLU A 137 4.72 2.67 2.93
C GLU A 137 4.74 3.88 1.97
N PRO A 138 3.62 4.21 1.32
CA PRO A 138 3.58 5.16 0.20
C PRO A 138 4.00 6.58 0.57
N THR A 139 3.94 6.95 1.85
CA THR A 139 4.19 8.31 2.36
C THR A 139 5.43 8.43 3.23
N ALA A 140 6.23 7.37 3.38
CA ALA A 140 7.37 7.33 4.31
C ALA A 140 8.43 8.41 4.06
N ALA A 141 8.55 8.92 2.83
CA ALA A 141 9.50 9.97 2.45
C ALA A 141 8.84 11.37 2.29
N MET A 142 7.58 11.52 2.67
CA MET A 142 6.81 12.75 2.52
C MET A 142 6.78 13.54 3.84
N ASP A 143 6.69 14.87 3.73
CA ASP A 143 6.34 15.73 4.86
C ASP A 143 4.86 15.55 5.26
N MET A 144 4.44 16.18 6.35
CA MET A 144 3.09 16.04 6.89
C MET A 144 2.01 16.50 5.91
N GLU A 145 2.19 17.66 5.27
CA GLU A 145 1.23 18.22 4.33
C GLU A 145 1.05 17.31 3.11
N SER A 146 2.16 16.86 2.54
CA SER A 146 2.17 15.91 1.42
C SER A 146 1.56 14.56 1.79
N THR A 147 1.79 14.10 3.03
CA THR A 147 1.19 12.87 3.55
C THR A 147 -0.32 12.98 3.60
N LEU A 148 -0.87 14.07 4.14
CA LEU A 148 -2.32 14.28 4.19
C LEU A 148 -2.95 14.41 2.79
N ALA A 149 -2.28 15.09 1.87
CA ALA A 149 -2.73 15.16 0.47
C ALA A 149 -2.72 13.78 -0.19
N ALA A 150 -1.67 12.98 0.01
CA ALA A 150 -1.58 11.61 -0.49
C ALA A 150 -2.68 10.70 0.08
N GLU A 151 -2.94 10.79 1.39
CA GLU A 151 -4.01 10.05 2.07
C GLU A 151 -5.39 10.36 1.47
N LYS A 152 -5.67 11.64 1.25
CA LYS A 152 -6.92 12.10 0.62
C LYS A 152 -7.07 11.50 -0.80
N LEU A 153 -6.01 11.57 -1.60
CA LEU A 153 -6.03 11.02 -2.97
C LEU A 153 -6.23 9.49 -2.98
N ILE A 154 -5.65 8.76 -2.04
CA ILE A 154 -5.84 7.31 -1.90
C ILE A 154 -7.30 7.00 -1.56
N ALA A 155 -7.90 7.71 -0.61
CA ALA A 155 -9.29 7.55 -0.22
C ALA A 155 -10.23 7.86 -1.40
N GLU A 156 -10.05 9.00 -2.05
CA GLU A 156 -10.85 9.42 -3.22
C GLU A 156 -10.72 8.42 -4.39
N HIS A 157 -9.51 7.88 -4.63
CA HIS A 157 -9.32 6.85 -5.66
C HIS A 157 -10.09 5.58 -5.33
N CYS A 158 -10.02 5.12 -4.08
CA CYS A 158 -10.74 3.95 -3.59
C CYS A 158 -12.26 4.11 -3.76
N GLU A 159 -12.83 5.23 -3.31
CA GLU A 159 -14.25 5.54 -3.40
C GLU A 159 -14.73 5.64 -4.86
N ARG A 160 -13.99 6.36 -5.69
CA ARG A 160 -14.36 6.61 -7.09
C ARG A 160 -14.31 5.36 -7.96
N THR A 161 -13.35 4.47 -7.71
CA THR A 161 -13.10 3.29 -8.57
C THR A 161 -13.71 2.01 -8.03
N GLY A 162 -14.07 1.95 -6.75
CA GLY A 162 -14.43 0.71 -6.06
C GLY A 162 -13.26 -0.23 -5.83
N CYS A 163 -12.03 0.21 -6.13
CA CYS A 163 -10.79 -0.56 -5.95
C CYS A 163 -10.58 -0.92 -4.47
N ALA A 164 -10.20 -2.15 -4.17
CA ALA A 164 -9.70 -2.49 -2.83
C ALA A 164 -8.29 -1.92 -2.65
N VAL A 165 -7.97 -1.42 -1.46
CA VAL A 165 -6.63 -0.90 -1.14
C VAL A 165 -6.05 -1.65 0.05
N LEU A 166 -4.86 -2.24 -0.12
CA LEU A 166 -4.02 -2.72 0.98
C LEU A 166 -2.93 -1.68 1.25
N LEU A 167 -3.01 -1.01 2.38
CA LEU A 167 -2.06 0.01 2.82
C LEU A 167 -1.12 -0.59 3.88
N ILE A 168 0.10 -0.88 3.50
CA ILE A 168 1.13 -1.26 4.45
C ILE A 168 1.71 0.01 5.05
N THR A 169 1.65 0.13 6.36
CA THR A 169 2.17 1.30 7.07
C THR A 169 2.63 0.96 8.48
N HIS A 170 3.64 1.65 8.96
CA HIS A 170 4.04 1.66 10.36
C HIS A 170 3.41 2.83 11.13
N SER A 171 2.72 3.75 10.44
CA SER A 171 2.00 4.86 11.06
C SER A 171 0.60 4.44 11.50
N LEU A 172 0.43 4.23 12.79
CA LEU A 172 -0.89 3.92 13.37
C LEU A 172 -1.90 5.06 13.16
N GLN A 173 -1.41 6.30 13.13
CA GLN A 173 -2.24 7.48 12.83
C GLN A 173 -2.77 7.45 11.39
N GLN A 174 -1.95 7.03 10.43
CA GLN A 174 -2.38 6.84 9.04
C GLN A 174 -3.41 5.70 8.94
N ALA A 175 -3.15 4.57 9.58
CA ALA A 175 -4.10 3.47 9.65
C ALA A 175 -5.45 3.92 10.24
N ARG A 176 -5.44 4.71 11.32
CA ARG A 176 -6.64 5.25 11.96
C ARG A 176 -7.44 6.20 11.07
N ARG A 177 -6.74 7.05 10.26
CA ARG A 177 -7.44 8.00 9.37
C ARG A 177 -8.03 7.36 8.12
N LEU A 178 -7.36 6.35 7.56
CA LEU A 178 -7.70 5.82 6.24
C LEU A 178 -8.42 4.48 6.25
N ALA A 179 -8.06 3.61 7.19
CA ALA A 179 -8.46 2.23 7.10
C ALA A 179 -9.86 1.98 7.66
N ARG A 180 -10.65 1.21 6.91
CA ARG A 180 -11.88 0.58 7.40
C ARG A 180 -11.57 -0.68 8.21
N GLU A 181 -10.54 -1.44 7.79
CA GLU A 181 -10.06 -2.65 8.45
C GLU A 181 -8.57 -2.57 8.72
N VAL A 182 -8.13 -3.28 9.75
CA VAL A 182 -6.73 -3.43 10.12
C VAL A 182 -6.39 -4.91 10.23
N TRP A 183 -5.25 -5.27 9.66
CA TRP A 183 -4.60 -6.56 9.79
C TRP A 183 -3.28 -6.37 10.54
N TYR A 184 -3.15 -7.06 11.67
CA TYR A 184 -1.89 -7.09 12.41
C TYR A 184 -1.10 -8.35 12.06
N LEU A 185 0.10 -8.15 11.50
CA LEU A 185 1.03 -9.21 11.15
C LEU A 185 2.20 -9.26 12.12
N GLU A 186 2.50 -10.46 12.62
CA GLU A 186 3.69 -10.75 13.41
C GLU A 186 4.31 -12.08 13.00
N ASN A 187 5.64 -12.12 12.84
CA ASN A 187 6.39 -13.33 12.48
C ASN A 187 5.82 -14.10 11.28
N GLY A 188 5.38 -13.36 10.26
CA GLY A 188 4.83 -13.92 9.02
C GLY A 188 3.38 -14.39 9.11
N ARG A 189 2.70 -14.20 10.24
CA ARG A 189 1.32 -14.65 10.46
C ARG A 189 0.38 -13.48 10.69
N LEU A 190 -0.85 -13.65 10.24
CA LEU A 190 -1.96 -12.76 10.59
C LEU A 190 -2.46 -13.14 11.98
N LEU A 191 -2.18 -12.29 12.99
CA LEU A 191 -2.59 -12.56 14.37
C LEU A 191 -3.94 -11.95 14.71
N GLU A 192 -4.26 -10.78 14.16
CA GLU A 192 -5.54 -10.12 14.39
C GLU A 192 -6.00 -9.39 13.14
N GLN A 193 -7.30 -9.41 12.90
CA GLN A 193 -7.96 -8.64 11.85
C GLN A 193 -9.34 -8.18 12.29
N GLY A 194 -9.75 -7.04 11.80
CA GLY A 194 -11.08 -6.50 12.10
C GLY A 194 -11.21 -5.03 11.76
N ARG A 195 -12.31 -4.43 12.17
CA ARG A 195 -12.56 -2.99 11.98
C ARG A 195 -11.43 -2.18 12.61
N ALA A 196 -10.95 -1.18 11.90
CA ALA A 196 -9.84 -0.33 12.35
C ALA A 196 -10.11 0.29 13.73
N GLU A 197 -11.33 0.78 13.95
CA GLU A 197 -11.75 1.36 15.22
C GLU A 197 -11.59 0.36 16.39
N THR A 198 -11.96 -0.91 16.19
CA THR A 198 -11.87 -1.95 17.22
C THR A 198 -10.42 -2.39 17.44
N VAL A 199 -9.72 -2.79 16.37
CA VAL A 199 -8.36 -3.33 16.49
C VAL A 199 -7.39 -2.29 17.04
N LEU A 200 -7.54 -1.00 16.68
CA LEU A 200 -6.64 0.08 17.12
C LEU A 200 -6.98 0.66 18.51
N SER A 201 -8.13 0.33 19.12
CA SER A 201 -8.49 0.87 20.43
C SER A 201 -8.71 -0.20 21.50
N ALA A 202 -9.17 -1.38 21.11
CA ALA A 202 -9.48 -2.49 21.99
C ALA A 202 -9.13 -3.83 21.34
N PRO A 203 -7.83 -4.08 21.06
CA PRO A 203 -7.39 -5.32 20.44
C PRO A 203 -7.70 -6.53 21.34
N THR A 204 -8.01 -7.65 20.69
CA THR A 204 -8.32 -8.91 21.39
C THR A 204 -7.07 -9.77 21.63
N GLN A 205 -5.99 -9.51 20.90
CA GLN A 205 -4.74 -10.25 21.00
C GLN A 205 -3.72 -9.45 21.83
N ASP A 206 -3.15 -10.08 22.85
CA ASP A 206 -2.09 -9.47 23.68
C ASP A 206 -0.90 -8.96 22.86
N ALA A 207 -0.56 -9.66 21.76
CA ALA A 207 0.52 -9.26 20.87
C ALA A 207 0.19 -7.94 20.17
N THR A 208 -1.06 -7.76 19.70
CA THR A 208 -1.54 -6.51 19.12
C THR A 208 -1.53 -5.39 20.14
N ALA A 209 -2.02 -5.64 21.36
CA ALA A 209 -2.04 -4.66 22.44
C ALA A 209 -0.63 -4.13 22.75
N ARG A 210 0.36 -5.02 22.96
CA ARG A 210 1.76 -4.63 23.17
C ARG A 210 2.35 -3.84 21.99
N PHE A 211 2.02 -4.23 20.75
CA PHE A 211 2.48 -3.51 19.57
C PHE A 211 1.92 -2.08 19.53
N LEU A 212 0.62 -1.90 19.78
CA LEU A 212 -0.03 -0.59 19.77
C LEU A 212 0.54 0.30 20.90
N GLU A 213 0.70 -0.21 22.10
CA GLU A 213 1.33 0.50 23.23
C GLU A 213 2.75 0.96 22.90
N PHE A 214 3.57 0.08 22.30
CA PHE A 214 4.95 0.40 21.92
C PHE A 214 5.04 1.50 20.86
N TYR A 215 4.08 1.55 19.91
CA TYR A 215 4.05 2.53 18.83
C TYR A 215 3.15 3.75 19.10
N GLY A 216 2.65 3.91 20.32
CA GLY A 216 2.04 5.14 20.83
C GLY A 216 0.55 5.31 20.51
N LEU A 217 -0.20 4.23 20.60
CA LEU A 217 -1.67 4.29 20.69
C LEU A 217 -2.13 3.82 22.06
#